data_5b9cdf38683c794ef04ee74b591d5842
#
_entry.id   5b9cdf38683c794ef04ee74b591d5842
#
_cell.length_a   1.000
_cell.length_b   1.000
_cell.length_c   1.000
_cell.angle_alpha   90.00
_cell.angle_beta   90.00
_cell.angle_gamma   90.00
#
_symmetry.space_group_name_H-M   'P 1'
#
loop_
_entity.id
_entity.type
_entity.pdbx_description
1 polymer ?
#
loop_
_entity_poly.entity_id
_entity_poly.type
_entity_poly.pdbx_seq_one_letter_code
_entity_poly.pdbx_strand_id
1 'polypeptide(L)'
;MKRVRLAFGLCASLLLLSACDRFAPKPAGLLRADDPQVLALGRKVYETHCAACHGARLEGQPNWRMRNAAGLLPAPPHDASGHTWHHPDAVLFEITKHGVAKAARMPDYRSAMPAYEGVLSDEEIVAVLSWIKAQWPARIRAQQEEVDAAHRPAKS
;
A
#
# COMPACT_ATOMS: atom_id res chain seq x y z
N MET A 1 -32.99 62.10 -43.76
CA MET A 1 -33.34 61.06 -42.77
C MET A 1 -32.40 59.90 -43.00
N LYS A 2 -31.28 59.81 -42.23
CA LYS A 2 -30.28 58.72 -42.35
C LYS A 2 -30.31 57.87 -41.09
N ARG A 3 -30.66 56.61 -41.23
CA ARG A 3 -30.73 55.63 -40.14
C ARG A 3 -29.33 55.12 -39.85
N VAL A 4 -28.79 55.41 -38.64
CA VAL A 4 -27.56 54.82 -38.09
C VAL A 4 -27.91 53.48 -37.50
N ARG A 5 -27.35 52.37 -38.01
CA ARG A 5 -27.43 51.05 -37.41
C ARG A 5 -26.20 50.86 -36.49
N LEU A 6 -26.44 50.82 -35.21
CA LEU A 6 -25.45 50.36 -34.21
C LEU A 6 -25.27 48.84 -34.36
N ALA A 7 -24.09 48.42 -34.69
CA ALA A 7 -23.67 47.03 -34.58
C ALA A 7 -23.10 46.80 -33.17
N PHE A 8 -23.84 46.09 -32.33
CA PHE A 8 -23.33 45.58 -31.05
C PHE A 8 -22.47 44.37 -31.33
N GLY A 9 -21.17 44.51 -31.21
CA GLY A 9 -20.23 43.38 -31.25
C GLY A 9 -20.32 42.53 -30.02
N LEU A 10 -20.62 41.30 -30.23
CA LEU A 10 -20.69 40.24 -29.25
C LEU A 10 -19.25 39.79 -28.89
N CYS A 11 -18.70 40.32 -27.83
CA CYS A 11 -17.46 39.83 -27.24
C CYS A 11 -17.81 38.98 -25.99
N ALA A 12 -18.29 37.75 -26.23
CA ALA A 12 -18.58 36.80 -25.20
C ALA A 12 -17.43 35.80 -25.08
N SER A 13 -16.58 35.93 -24.06
CA SER A 13 -16.21 34.92 -23.10
C SER A 13 -15.59 33.63 -23.65
N LEU A 14 -14.26 33.65 -23.80
CA LEU A 14 -13.43 32.42 -23.69
C LEU A 14 -12.61 32.49 -22.40
N LEU A 15 -13.25 32.24 -21.27
CA LEU A 15 -12.60 32.07 -19.97
C LEU A 15 -13.17 30.84 -19.26
N LEU A 16 -13.00 29.67 -19.85
CA LEU A 16 -13.22 28.40 -19.17
C LEU A 16 -12.29 27.38 -19.82
N LEU A 17 -11.22 27.01 -19.14
CA LEU A 17 -10.54 25.72 -19.26
C LEU A 17 -9.10 25.83 -18.73
N SER A 18 -8.96 26.09 -17.42
CA SER A 18 -7.67 25.91 -16.75
C SER A 18 -7.85 25.41 -15.30
N ALA A 19 -8.68 24.37 -15.13
CA ALA A 19 -8.95 23.80 -13.79
C ALA A 19 -8.74 22.28 -13.73
N CYS A 20 -8.11 21.65 -14.72
CA CYS A 20 -7.99 20.17 -14.74
C CYS A 20 -6.57 19.63 -14.48
N ASP A 21 -5.60 20.45 -14.11
CA ASP A 21 -4.20 19.98 -14.03
C ASP A 21 -3.71 19.66 -12.60
N ARG A 22 -4.63 19.45 -11.63
CA ARG A 22 -4.24 19.14 -10.24
C ARG A 22 -4.34 17.67 -9.85
N PHE A 23 -4.65 16.78 -10.77
CA PHE A 23 -4.64 15.33 -10.57
C PHE A 23 -3.66 14.66 -11.53
N ALA A 24 -2.40 15.08 -11.52
CA ALA A 24 -1.36 14.21 -12.03
C ALA A 24 -1.34 12.96 -11.13
N PRO A 25 -1.52 11.74 -11.65
CA PRO A 25 -1.43 10.55 -10.83
C PRO A 25 -0.04 10.52 -10.20
N LYS A 26 0.01 10.55 -8.87
CA LYS A 26 1.23 10.28 -8.10
C LYS A 26 1.80 8.97 -8.64
N PRO A 27 3.10 8.86 -8.98
CA PRO A 27 3.66 7.63 -9.51
C PRO A 27 3.32 6.49 -8.56
N ALA A 28 2.56 5.52 -9.06
CA ALA A 28 2.07 4.41 -8.27
C ALA A 28 3.26 3.66 -7.65
N GLY A 29 3.23 3.44 -6.34
CA GLY A 29 4.09 2.48 -5.67
C GLY A 29 3.84 1.06 -6.21
N LEU A 30 4.55 0.08 -5.69
CA LEU A 30 4.30 -1.33 -6.01
C LEU A 30 2.87 -1.75 -5.64
N LEU A 31 2.35 -1.23 -4.52
CA LEU A 31 1.03 -1.56 -4.01
C LEU A 31 -0.07 -0.66 -4.60
N ARG A 32 -1.23 -1.25 -4.85
CA ARG A 32 -2.40 -0.66 -5.51
C ARG A 32 -3.59 -0.61 -4.56
N ALA A 33 -3.45 0.16 -3.47
CA ALA A 33 -4.42 0.21 -2.37
C ALA A 33 -5.77 0.88 -2.72
N ASP A 34 -5.91 1.43 -3.91
CA ASP A 34 -7.13 2.08 -4.39
C ASP A 34 -7.77 1.35 -5.60
N ASP A 35 -7.25 0.15 -5.98
CA ASP A 35 -7.76 -0.67 -7.07
C ASP A 35 -8.74 -1.73 -6.54
N PRO A 36 -10.05 -1.64 -6.82
CA PRO A 36 -11.05 -2.56 -6.26
C PRO A 36 -10.84 -4.03 -6.62
N GLN A 37 -10.30 -4.33 -7.81
CA GLN A 37 -10.05 -5.71 -8.24
C GLN A 37 -8.88 -6.31 -7.48
N VAL A 38 -7.80 -5.54 -7.32
CA VAL A 38 -6.65 -5.93 -6.52
C VAL A 38 -7.05 -6.13 -5.06
N LEU A 39 -7.87 -5.24 -4.50
CA LEU A 39 -8.34 -5.36 -3.12
C LEU A 39 -9.23 -6.58 -2.90
N ALA A 40 -10.08 -6.93 -3.86
CA ALA A 40 -10.91 -8.14 -3.78
C ALA A 40 -10.06 -9.43 -3.76
N LEU A 41 -9.03 -9.51 -4.61
CA LEU A 41 -8.05 -10.61 -4.60
C LEU A 41 -7.27 -10.62 -3.28
N GLY A 42 -6.75 -9.46 -2.86
CA GLY A 42 -5.94 -9.34 -1.66
C GLY A 42 -6.69 -9.77 -0.39
N ARG A 43 -7.96 -9.41 -0.28
CA ARG A 43 -8.82 -9.86 0.82
C ARG A 43 -8.91 -11.40 0.87
N LYS A 44 -9.17 -12.03 -0.27
CA LYS A 44 -9.26 -13.50 -0.36
C LYS A 44 -7.95 -14.15 0.05
N VAL A 45 -6.81 -13.64 -0.43
CA VAL A 45 -5.48 -14.14 -0.06
C VAL A 45 -5.23 -13.98 1.44
N TYR A 46 -5.58 -12.80 2.01
CA TYR A 46 -5.43 -12.55 3.44
C TYR A 46 -6.22 -13.54 4.29
N GLU A 47 -7.50 -13.70 3.99
CA GLU A 47 -8.39 -14.62 4.71
C GLU A 47 -7.89 -16.08 4.67
N THR A 48 -7.26 -16.49 3.56
CA THR A 48 -6.79 -17.87 3.35
C THR A 48 -5.42 -18.13 3.98
N HIS A 49 -4.49 -17.17 3.88
CA HIS A 49 -3.08 -17.44 4.16
C HIS A 49 -2.50 -16.64 5.33
N CYS A 50 -3.14 -15.55 5.75
CA CYS A 50 -2.56 -14.60 6.72
C CYS A 50 -3.36 -14.52 8.02
N ALA A 51 -4.71 -14.54 7.92
CA ALA A 51 -5.61 -14.25 9.03
C ALA A 51 -5.45 -15.20 10.22
N ALA A 52 -5.11 -16.47 9.98
CA ALA A 52 -4.90 -17.45 11.03
C ALA A 52 -3.83 -17.05 12.06
N CYS A 53 -2.81 -16.29 11.61
CA CYS A 53 -1.74 -15.82 12.48
C CYS A 53 -1.87 -14.32 12.78
N HIS A 54 -2.21 -13.49 11.77
CA HIS A 54 -2.25 -12.04 11.90
C HIS A 54 -3.60 -11.48 12.36
N GLY A 55 -4.59 -12.37 12.61
CA GLY A 55 -5.93 -12.01 13.03
C GLY A 55 -6.83 -11.61 11.87
N ALA A 56 -8.12 -11.93 11.98
CA ALA A 56 -9.12 -11.63 10.94
C ALA A 56 -9.36 -10.12 10.75
N ARG A 57 -9.03 -9.31 11.75
CA ARG A 57 -9.14 -7.85 11.77
C ARG A 57 -7.77 -7.18 11.80
N LEU A 58 -6.71 -7.87 11.39
CA LEU A 58 -5.34 -7.37 11.38
C LEU A 58 -4.71 -7.14 12.76
N GLU A 59 -5.33 -7.63 13.82
CA GLU A 59 -4.99 -7.36 15.22
C GLU A 59 -3.72 -8.05 15.70
N GLY A 60 -3.21 -9.05 14.97
CA GLY A 60 -2.04 -9.85 15.35
C GLY A 60 -2.28 -10.73 16.57
N GLN A 61 -1.20 -11.19 17.17
CA GLN A 61 -1.20 -12.01 18.37
C GLN A 61 -0.81 -11.21 19.62
N PRO A 62 -1.30 -11.62 20.82
CA PRO A 62 -0.89 -10.99 22.07
C PRO A 62 0.65 -11.03 22.25
N ASN A 63 1.18 -9.99 22.88
CA ASN A 63 2.61 -9.90 23.22
C ASN A 63 3.56 -10.03 22.01
N TRP A 64 3.14 -9.62 20.81
CA TRP A 64 3.89 -9.80 19.59
C TRP A 64 5.30 -9.19 19.59
N ARG A 65 5.61 -8.27 20.52
CA ARG A 65 6.94 -7.70 20.72
C ARG A 65 7.85 -8.55 21.61
N MET A 66 7.33 -9.62 22.21
CA MET A 66 8.09 -10.47 23.14
C MET A 66 8.23 -11.88 22.57
N ARG A 67 9.45 -12.43 22.63
CA ARG A 67 9.68 -13.80 22.18
C ARG A 67 8.98 -14.79 23.11
N ASN A 68 8.35 -15.77 22.53
CA ASN A 68 7.73 -16.89 23.25
C ASN A 68 8.80 -17.90 23.74
N ALA A 69 8.39 -18.95 24.45
CA ALA A 69 9.29 -19.98 24.96
C ALA A 69 10.11 -20.70 23.86
N ALA A 70 9.65 -20.71 22.61
CA ALA A 70 10.39 -21.25 21.48
C ALA A 70 11.39 -20.23 20.86
N GLY A 71 11.50 -19.03 21.43
CA GLY A 71 12.37 -17.96 20.94
C GLY A 71 11.81 -17.24 19.71
N LEU A 72 10.54 -17.45 19.33
CA LEU A 72 9.91 -16.84 18.18
C LEU A 72 9.05 -15.64 18.59
N LEU A 73 9.01 -14.60 17.77
CA LEU A 73 8.03 -13.53 17.93
C LEU A 73 6.68 -14.00 17.43
N PRO A 74 5.58 -13.76 18.18
CA PRO A 74 4.23 -13.96 17.69
C PRO A 74 3.93 -13.02 16.52
N ALA A 75 2.91 -13.34 15.72
CA ALA A 75 2.55 -12.56 14.54
C ALA A 75 2.14 -11.12 14.91
N PRO A 76 2.80 -10.10 14.33
CA PRO A 76 2.47 -8.71 14.63
C PRO A 76 1.14 -8.30 14.01
N PRO A 77 0.50 -7.24 14.55
CA PRO A 77 -0.63 -6.60 13.90
C PRO A 77 -0.26 -6.04 12.53
N HIS A 78 -1.20 -6.06 11.60
CA HIS A 78 -1.11 -5.39 10.32
C HIS A 78 -1.95 -4.11 10.25
N ASP A 79 -2.67 -3.79 11.31
CA ASP A 79 -3.38 -2.52 11.48
C ASP A 79 -2.44 -1.37 11.90
N ALA A 80 -3.00 -0.22 12.27
CA ALA A 80 -2.24 0.95 12.68
C ALA A 80 -1.44 0.75 13.99
N SER A 81 -1.77 -0.25 14.81
CA SER A 81 -1.07 -0.57 16.07
C SER A 81 0.21 -1.38 15.87
N GLY A 82 0.36 -2.00 14.69
CA GLY A 82 1.54 -2.74 14.31
C GLY A 82 2.64 -1.86 13.74
N HIS A 83 3.59 -2.48 13.01
CA HIS A 83 4.71 -1.76 12.42
C HIS A 83 4.88 -2.00 10.91
N THR A 84 3.94 -2.68 10.26
CA THR A 84 3.98 -2.99 8.81
C THR A 84 4.16 -1.73 7.97
N TRP A 85 3.47 -0.66 8.31
CA TRP A 85 3.50 0.62 7.63
C TRP A 85 4.82 1.41 7.78
N HIS A 86 5.77 0.94 8.60
CA HIS A 86 7.12 1.50 8.68
C HIS A 86 8.06 1.00 7.56
N HIS A 87 7.61 0.04 6.76
CA HIS A 87 8.41 -0.54 5.70
C HIS A 87 7.97 -0.06 4.31
N PRO A 88 8.92 0.13 3.38
CA PRO A 88 8.61 0.37 1.97
C PRO A 88 7.88 -0.83 1.33
N ASP A 89 7.09 -0.57 0.30
CA ASP A 89 6.36 -1.58 -0.45
C ASP A 89 7.26 -2.76 -0.90
N ALA A 90 8.45 -2.45 -1.43
CA ALA A 90 9.39 -3.46 -1.89
C ALA A 90 9.90 -4.37 -0.77
N VAL A 91 10.15 -3.81 0.43
CA VAL A 91 10.60 -4.59 1.60
C VAL A 91 9.49 -5.50 2.09
N LEU A 92 8.24 -5.02 2.13
CA LEU A 92 7.08 -5.84 2.48
C LEU A 92 6.90 -7.01 1.51
N PHE A 93 7.08 -6.75 0.22
CA PHE A 93 7.04 -7.78 -0.81
C PHE A 93 8.11 -8.86 -0.58
N GLU A 94 9.37 -8.45 -0.39
CA GLU A 94 10.49 -9.37 -0.15
C GLU A 94 10.30 -10.21 1.12
N ILE A 95 9.84 -9.60 2.21
CA ILE A 95 9.52 -10.30 3.45
C ILE A 95 8.45 -11.36 3.21
N THR A 96 7.39 -11.03 2.49
CA THR A 96 6.29 -11.96 2.23
C THR A 96 6.73 -13.09 1.32
N LYS A 97 7.44 -12.76 0.23
CA LYS A 97 7.87 -13.75 -0.75
C LYS A 97 8.96 -14.67 -0.20
N HIS A 98 10.00 -14.11 0.36
CA HIS A 98 11.23 -14.85 0.68
C HIS A 98 11.43 -15.10 2.18
N GLY A 99 10.54 -14.60 3.03
CA GLY A 99 10.65 -14.67 4.48
C GLY A 99 11.57 -13.61 5.09
N VAL A 100 11.36 -13.35 6.38
CA VAL A 100 12.06 -12.28 7.12
C VAL A 100 13.58 -12.44 7.11
N ALA A 101 14.08 -13.66 7.35
CA ALA A 101 15.53 -13.92 7.43
C ALA A 101 16.26 -13.53 6.13
N LYS A 102 15.74 -13.91 4.97
CA LYS A 102 16.32 -13.60 3.66
C LYS A 102 16.17 -12.11 3.33
N ALA A 103 14.98 -11.56 3.51
CA ALA A 103 14.70 -10.15 3.20
C ALA A 103 15.52 -9.18 4.04
N ALA A 104 15.70 -9.47 5.34
CA ALA A 104 16.50 -8.66 6.26
C ALA A 104 18.00 -8.98 6.22
N ARG A 105 18.45 -9.98 5.42
CA ARG A 105 19.83 -10.49 5.38
C ARG A 105 20.33 -10.94 6.76
N MET A 106 19.46 -11.58 7.54
CA MET A 106 19.72 -12.08 8.89
C MET A 106 19.56 -13.61 8.90
N PRO A 107 20.58 -14.39 8.46
CA PRO A 107 20.45 -15.85 8.24
C PRO A 107 20.04 -16.61 9.50
N ASP A 108 20.46 -16.13 10.68
CA ASP A 108 20.15 -16.76 11.97
C ASP A 108 18.80 -16.32 12.56
N TYR A 109 18.07 -15.44 11.86
CA TYR A 109 16.77 -14.96 12.36
C TYR A 109 15.71 -16.04 12.21
N ARG A 110 15.14 -16.46 13.34
CA ARG A 110 14.07 -17.45 13.39
C ARG A 110 12.71 -16.75 13.33
N SER A 111 11.91 -17.12 12.32
CA SER A 111 10.54 -16.62 12.14
C SER A 111 9.55 -17.79 12.12
N ALA A 112 8.36 -17.58 12.69
CA ALA A 112 7.23 -18.47 12.52
C ALA A 112 6.44 -18.16 11.21
N MET A 113 6.65 -16.97 10.62
CA MET A 113 6.05 -16.61 9.33
C MET A 113 6.75 -17.40 8.21
N PRO A 114 6.01 -18.19 7.41
CA PRO A 114 6.60 -18.88 6.26
C PRO A 114 6.98 -17.90 5.15
N ALA A 115 7.86 -18.33 4.27
CA ALA A 115 8.02 -17.72 2.95
C ALA A 115 6.92 -18.21 2.02
N TYR A 116 6.41 -17.33 1.16
CA TYR A 116 5.32 -17.65 0.24
C TYR A 116 5.80 -17.87 -1.21
N GLU A 117 7.12 -17.88 -1.45
CA GLU A 117 7.69 -18.24 -2.75
C GLU A 117 7.21 -19.65 -3.16
N GLY A 118 6.64 -19.77 -4.36
CA GLY A 118 6.06 -21.01 -4.86
C GLY A 118 4.67 -21.36 -4.29
N VAL A 119 4.14 -20.58 -3.32
CA VAL A 119 2.79 -20.73 -2.75
C VAL A 119 1.85 -19.65 -3.30
N LEU A 120 2.31 -18.41 -3.31
CA LEU A 120 1.59 -17.26 -3.88
C LEU A 120 2.34 -16.73 -5.10
N SER A 121 1.60 -16.29 -6.10
CA SER A 121 2.15 -15.52 -7.20
C SER A 121 2.55 -14.11 -6.74
N ASP A 122 3.40 -13.43 -7.51
CA ASP A 122 3.80 -12.05 -7.23
C ASP A 122 2.58 -11.11 -7.23
N GLU A 123 1.60 -11.37 -8.10
CA GLU A 123 0.35 -10.62 -8.13
C GLU A 123 -0.48 -10.81 -6.87
N GLU A 124 -0.59 -12.03 -6.33
CA GLU A 124 -1.28 -12.31 -5.08
C GLU A 124 -0.59 -11.67 -3.89
N ILE A 125 0.75 -11.65 -3.86
CA ILE A 125 1.53 -10.95 -2.83
C ILE A 125 1.28 -9.43 -2.90
N VAL A 126 1.34 -8.83 -4.08
CA VAL A 126 1.02 -7.41 -4.27
C VAL A 126 -0.43 -7.14 -3.84
N ALA A 127 -1.35 -8.02 -4.18
CA ALA A 127 -2.77 -7.84 -3.86
C ALA A 127 -3.02 -7.88 -2.34
N VAL A 128 -2.46 -8.85 -1.61
CA VAL A 128 -2.67 -8.95 -0.16
C VAL A 128 -2.04 -7.77 0.58
N LEU A 129 -0.85 -7.33 0.19
CA LEU A 129 -0.21 -6.17 0.78
C LEU A 129 -0.97 -4.87 0.45
N SER A 130 -1.53 -4.75 -0.75
CA SER A 130 -2.41 -3.64 -1.15
C SER A 130 -3.67 -3.59 -0.30
N TRP A 131 -4.28 -4.76 -0.05
CA TRP A 131 -5.47 -4.85 0.79
C TRP A 131 -5.16 -4.46 2.24
N ILE A 132 -4.05 -4.92 2.82
CA ILE A 132 -3.58 -4.51 4.14
C ILE A 132 -3.41 -2.98 4.20
N LYS A 133 -2.70 -2.39 3.23
CA LYS A 133 -2.48 -0.95 3.14
C LYS A 133 -3.78 -0.16 3.05
N ALA A 134 -4.79 -0.68 2.35
CA ALA A 134 -6.10 -0.05 2.23
C ALA A 134 -6.87 0.02 3.56
N GLN A 135 -6.57 -0.85 4.55
CA GLN A 135 -7.20 -0.83 5.87
C GLN A 135 -6.61 0.24 6.80
N TRP A 136 -5.46 0.83 6.46
CA TRP A 136 -4.84 1.84 7.32
C TRP A 136 -5.58 3.17 7.26
N PRO A 137 -5.68 3.89 8.39
CA PRO A 137 -6.15 5.28 8.40
C PRO A 137 -5.35 6.14 7.43
N ALA A 138 -5.98 7.16 6.84
CA ALA A 138 -5.37 8.01 5.83
C ALA A 138 -4.01 8.59 6.27
N ARG A 139 -3.87 8.97 7.55
CA ARG A 139 -2.59 9.47 8.11
C ARG A 139 -1.49 8.40 8.05
N ILE A 140 -1.79 7.17 8.39
CA ILE A 140 -0.81 6.05 8.37
C ILE A 140 -0.44 5.71 6.92
N ARG A 141 -1.40 5.70 6.00
CA ARG A 141 -1.13 5.51 4.57
C ARG A 141 -0.18 6.58 4.04
N ALA A 142 -0.42 7.85 4.38
CA ALA A 142 0.44 8.96 3.97
C ALA A 142 1.88 8.81 4.51
N GLN A 143 2.03 8.42 5.78
CA GLN A 143 3.35 8.17 6.38
C GLN A 143 4.09 7.02 5.67
N GLN A 144 3.41 5.91 5.38
CA GLN A 144 4.01 4.79 4.66
C GLN A 144 4.40 5.19 3.22
N GLU A 145 3.61 6.01 2.55
CA GLU A 145 3.94 6.52 1.22
C GLU A 145 5.21 7.39 1.21
N GLU A 146 5.47 8.14 2.28
CA GLU A 146 6.72 8.88 2.45
C GLU A 146 7.91 7.93 2.63
N VAL A 147 7.75 6.88 3.45
CA VAL A 147 8.76 5.83 3.63
C VAL A 147 9.06 5.12 2.30
N ASP A 148 8.01 4.76 1.54
CA ASP A 148 8.16 4.10 0.24
C ASP A 148 8.84 5.03 -0.79
N ALA A 149 8.47 6.30 -0.82
CA ALA A 149 9.06 7.28 -1.72
C ALA A 149 10.56 7.50 -1.44
N ALA A 150 10.96 7.52 -0.15
CA ALA A 150 12.36 7.67 0.25
C ALA A 150 13.22 6.44 -0.11
N HIS A 151 12.60 5.27 -0.23
CA HIS A 151 13.29 4.02 -0.56
C HIS A 151 13.47 3.81 -2.07
N ARG A 152 12.71 4.49 -2.91
CA ARG A 152 12.83 4.36 -4.37
C ARG A 152 14.14 5.00 -4.85
N PRO A 153 14.86 4.33 -5.80
CA PRO A 153 16.03 4.95 -6.41
C PRO A 153 15.63 6.28 -7.09
N ALA A 154 16.50 7.29 -6.95
CA ALA A 154 16.32 8.54 -7.67
C ALA A 154 16.17 8.24 -9.17
N LYS A 155 15.18 8.85 -9.82
CA LYS A 155 15.06 8.74 -11.28
C LYS A 155 16.30 9.42 -11.89
N SER A 156 17.14 8.63 -12.52
CA SER A 156 18.26 9.08 -13.35
C SER A 156 17.74 9.69 -14.66
#